data_10cedea1a115c8f995c73698b0dcf889
#
_entry.id   10cedea1a115c8f995c73698b0dcf889
#
_cell.length_a   1.000
_cell.length_b   1.000
_cell.length_c   1.000
_cell.angle_alpha   90.00
_cell.angle_beta   90.00
_cell.angle_gamma   90.00
#
_symmetry.space_group_name_H-M   'P 1'
#
loop_
_entity.id
_entity.type
_entity.pdbx_description
1 polymer ?
#
loop_
_entity_poly.entity_id
_entity_poly.type
_entity_poly.pdbx_seq_one_letter_code
_entity_poly.pdbx_strand_id
1 'polypeptide(L)'
;MKRFAGRPAIVTAAASGIGRAIALRLHEEGAQVLAVDIDDEGLAALPRSETLRTFVADVTAEGAPQAIVGECLRRFDGIRVLVNNAGLGNCPPFHETTEAEYRKYADINQKATFMITLAALPALTRSKGVVLNIASTLGLVGYRRQAVYSMAKAGVIGLTRNLAADYADQGIRVNAIAPGIIATPQTAGRLNTARFHATIVGTTPMGRPGRPEEIAGAAAFLCSDDAGFVTGQVLAVDGGQTSSAYISEALVQCWVDAHPDR
;
A
#
# COMPACT_ATOMS: atom_id res chain seq x y z
N MET A 1 18.04 8.71 12.38
CA MET A 1 18.47 9.35 11.11
C MET A 1 17.28 10.12 10.58
N LYS A 2 17.40 11.39 10.17
CA LYS A 2 16.25 12.20 9.67
C LYS A 2 16.31 12.31 8.14
N ARG A 3 16.05 11.19 7.44
CA ARG A 3 16.11 11.11 5.97
C ARG A 3 15.10 12.04 5.25
N PHE A 4 14.03 12.42 5.95
CA PHE A 4 12.94 13.24 5.39
C PHE A 4 12.82 14.62 6.03
N ALA A 5 13.91 15.16 6.62
CA ALA A 5 13.86 16.45 7.31
C ALA A 5 13.19 17.54 6.43
N GLY A 6 12.05 18.07 6.89
CA GLY A 6 11.28 19.11 6.23
C GLY A 6 10.61 18.73 4.90
N ARG A 7 10.56 17.43 4.53
CA ARG A 7 9.94 16.96 3.28
C ARG A 7 8.43 16.77 3.46
N PRO A 8 7.57 17.49 2.70
CA PRO A 8 6.14 17.27 2.74
C PRO A 8 5.75 15.92 2.14
N ALA A 9 4.91 15.18 2.84
CA ALA A 9 4.43 13.86 2.46
C ALA A 9 2.92 13.73 2.61
N ILE A 10 2.27 13.06 1.67
CA ILE A 10 0.88 12.60 1.78
C ILE A 10 0.89 11.09 1.95
N VAL A 11 0.12 10.57 2.91
CA VAL A 11 -0.12 9.13 3.08
C VAL A 11 -1.63 8.90 3.16
N THR A 12 -2.18 8.11 2.24
CA THR A 12 -3.61 7.77 2.23
C THR A 12 -3.90 6.49 3.00
N ALA A 13 -5.11 6.37 3.55
CA ALA A 13 -5.54 5.32 4.49
C ALA A 13 -4.57 5.20 5.68
N ALA A 14 -4.31 6.34 6.34
CA ALA A 14 -3.27 6.49 7.35
C ALA A 14 -3.79 6.33 8.79
N ALA A 15 -5.08 6.07 9.00
CA ALA A 15 -5.66 5.88 10.34
C ALA A 15 -5.23 4.55 10.98
N SER A 16 -4.94 3.52 10.17
CA SER A 16 -4.62 2.19 10.67
C SER A 16 -3.63 1.42 9.79
N GLY A 17 -3.18 0.24 10.25
CA GLY A 17 -2.43 -0.74 9.48
C GLY A 17 -1.17 -0.19 8.81
N ILE A 18 -0.99 -0.53 7.53
CA ILE A 18 0.20 -0.18 6.76
C ILE A 18 0.33 1.34 6.60
N GLY A 19 -0.77 2.04 6.27
CA GLY A 19 -0.74 3.49 6.08
C GLY A 19 -0.32 4.24 7.33
N ARG A 20 -0.86 3.84 8.49
CA ARG A 20 -0.47 4.40 9.80
C ARG A 20 1.01 4.18 10.09
N ALA A 21 1.50 2.96 9.88
CA ALA A 21 2.91 2.65 10.11
C ALA A 21 3.85 3.46 9.19
N ILE A 22 3.47 3.64 7.91
CA ILE A 22 4.24 4.47 6.97
C ILE A 22 4.20 5.94 7.40
N ALA A 23 3.04 6.48 7.74
CA ALA A 23 2.89 7.88 8.15
C ALA A 23 3.74 8.20 9.39
N LEU A 24 3.68 7.34 10.40
CA LEU A 24 4.48 7.48 11.62
C LEU A 24 5.98 7.36 11.31
N ARG A 25 6.39 6.38 10.52
CA ARG A 25 7.80 6.18 10.16
C ARG A 25 8.38 7.38 9.40
N LEU A 26 7.67 7.91 8.41
CA LEU A 26 8.12 9.10 7.68
C LEU A 26 8.20 10.32 8.62
N HIS A 27 7.22 10.49 9.50
CA HIS A 27 7.21 11.55 10.49
C HIS A 27 8.38 11.45 11.48
N GLU A 28 8.64 10.27 12.04
CA GLU A 28 9.78 10.01 12.95
C GLU A 28 11.12 10.33 12.28
N GLU A 29 11.22 10.13 10.97
CA GLU A 29 12.39 10.46 10.18
C GLU A 29 12.42 11.90 9.65
N GLY A 30 11.48 12.75 10.13
CA GLY A 30 11.49 14.20 9.94
C GLY A 30 10.59 14.75 8.83
N ALA A 31 9.76 13.92 8.21
CA ALA A 31 8.79 14.39 7.22
C ALA A 31 7.69 15.25 7.85
N GLN A 32 7.18 16.18 7.06
CA GLN A 32 5.91 16.87 7.32
C GLN A 32 4.80 16.03 6.67
N VAL A 33 4.00 15.31 7.46
CA VAL A 33 3.05 14.31 6.96
C VAL A 33 1.61 14.82 7.02
N LEU A 34 0.91 14.78 5.90
CA LEU A 34 -0.54 14.81 5.84
C LEU A 34 -1.06 13.37 5.83
N ALA A 35 -1.60 12.92 6.95
CA ALA A 35 -2.25 11.63 7.11
C ALA A 35 -3.72 11.74 6.69
N VAL A 36 -4.11 11.01 5.65
CA VAL A 36 -5.45 11.07 5.05
C VAL A 36 -6.17 9.75 5.27
N ASP A 37 -7.40 9.80 5.76
CA ASP A 37 -8.28 8.63 5.91
C ASP A 37 -9.75 9.08 5.92
N ILE A 38 -10.66 8.14 5.74
CA ILE A 38 -12.09 8.32 5.99
C ILE A 38 -12.43 8.15 7.48
N ASP A 39 -11.60 7.45 8.24
CA ASP A 39 -11.76 7.14 9.66
C ASP A 39 -11.19 8.28 10.52
N ASP A 40 -12.09 9.20 10.96
CA ASP A 40 -11.73 10.33 11.80
C ASP A 40 -11.22 9.89 13.18
N GLU A 41 -11.82 8.87 13.79
CA GLU A 41 -11.41 8.37 15.09
C GLU A 41 -10.00 7.78 15.06
N GLY A 42 -9.70 6.98 14.03
CA GLY A 42 -8.37 6.43 13.82
C GLY A 42 -7.32 7.51 13.52
N LEU A 43 -7.68 8.55 12.78
CA LEU A 43 -6.82 9.71 12.56
C LEU A 43 -6.58 10.51 13.86
N ALA A 44 -7.62 10.69 14.69
CA ALA A 44 -7.52 11.39 15.97
C ALA A 44 -6.60 10.65 16.98
N ALA A 45 -6.40 9.35 16.81
CA ALA A 45 -5.48 8.53 17.60
C ALA A 45 -4.00 8.66 17.18
N LEU A 46 -3.69 9.39 16.10
CA LEU A 46 -2.31 9.71 15.72
C LEU A 46 -1.70 10.75 16.67
N PRO A 47 -0.37 10.75 16.85
CA PRO A 47 0.29 11.77 17.65
C PRO A 47 0.01 13.19 17.12
N ARG A 48 -0.35 14.11 18.00
CA ARG A 48 -0.55 15.52 17.63
C ARG A 48 0.79 16.21 17.46
N SER A 49 1.03 16.80 16.28
CA SER A 49 2.29 17.50 15.96
C SER A 49 2.05 18.58 14.91
N GLU A 50 2.89 19.61 14.90
CA GLU A 50 2.90 20.62 13.83
C GLU A 50 3.30 20.00 12.47
N THR A 51 4.08 18.94 12.48
CA THR A 51 4.58 18.23 11.31
C THR A 51 3.86 16.92 11.01
N LEU A 52 2.81 16.55 11.78
CA LEU A 52 1.89 15.47 11.47
C LEU A 52 0.46 16.00 11.57
N ARG A 53 -0.17 16.20 10.44
CA ARG A 53 -1.53 16.72 10.31
C ARG A 53 -2.45 15.66 9.73
N THR A 54 -3.68 15.68 10.15
CA THR A 54 -4.73 14.76 9.68
C THR A 54 -5.70 15.48 8.75
N PHE A 55 -6.26 14.72 7.80
CA PHE A 55 -7.29 15.20 6.89
C PHE A 55 -8.30 14.08 6.62
N VAL A 56 -9.55 14.29 7.01
CA VAL A 56 -10.62 13.33 6.79
C VAL A 56 -11.12 13.46 5.36
N ALA A 57 -10.96 12.40 4.56
CA ALA A 57 -11.44 12.38 3.19
C ALA A 57 -11.69 10.95 2.70
N ASP A 58 -12.78 10.75 1.97
CA ASP A 58 -12.98 9.57 1.15
C ASP A 58 -12.23 9.77 -0.18
N VAL A 59 -11.20 8.99 -0.41
CA VAL A 59 -10.35 9.08 -1.63
C VAL A 59 -11.12 8.79 -2.92
N THR A 60 -12.32 8.21 -2.83
CA THR A 60 -13.17 7.88 -3.98
C THR A 60 -14.17 9.00 -4.30
N ALA A 61 -14.37 9.96 -3.39
CA ALA A 61 -15.31 11.05 -3.58
C ALA A 61 -14.86 12.01 -4.70
N GLU A 62 -15.84 12.63 -5.35
CA GLU A 62 -15.58 13.65 -6.36
C GLU A 62 -14.85 14.85 -5.73
N GLY A 63 -13.81 15.34 -6.37
CA GLY A 63 -12.98 16.45 -5.87
C GLY A 63 -12.01 16.08 -4.75
N ALA A 64 -12.06 14.86 -4.18
CA ALA A 64 -11.16 14.45 -3.11
C ALA A 64 -9.68 14.53 -3.48
N PRO A 65 -9.22 14.12 -4.69
CA PRO A 65 -7.81 14.27 -5.08
C PRO A 65 -7.32 15.69 -4.98
N GLN A 66 -8.10 16.66 -5.47
CA GLN A 66 -7.75 18.09 -5.43
C GLN A 66 -7.77 18.64 -4.00
N ALA A 67 -8.75 18.21 -3.19
CA ALA A 67 -8.85 18.63 -1.79
C ALA A 67 -7.66 18.13 -0.96
N ILE A 68 -7.27 16.85 -1.12
CA ILE A 68 -6.12 16.25 -0.42
C ILE A 68 -4.81 16.97 -0.79
N VAL A 69 -4.59 17.17 -2.09
CA VAL A 69 -3.40 17.86 -2.59
C VAL A 69 -3.38 19.33 -2.13
N GLY A 70 -4.52 20.02 -2.25
CA GLY A 70 -4.67 21.42 -1.81
C GLY A 70 -4.41 21.59 -0.31
N GLU A 71 -4.90 20.66 0.54
CA GLU A 71 -4.63 20.71 1.97
C GLU A 71 -3.14 20.52 2.31
N CYS A 72 -2.44 19.61 1.61
CA CYS A 72 -1.01 19.43 1.80
C CYS A 72 -0.21 20.68 1.39
N LEU A 73 -0.53 21.26 0.24
CA LEU A 73 0.10 22.49 -0.22
C LEU A 73 -0.15 23.66 0.74
N ARG A 74 -1.37 23.79 1.24
CA ARG A 74 -1.74 24.83 2.21
C ARG A 74 -0.99 24.71 3.53
N ARG A 75 -0.72 23.47 3.99
CA ARG A 75 -0.05 23.20 5.27
C ARG A 75 1.46 23.26 5.19
N PHE A 76 2.05 22.77 4.10
CA PHE A 76 3.47 22.44 4.04
C PHE A 76 4.18 23.05 2.81
N ASP A 77 3.47 23.82 2.01
CA ASP A 77 3.98 24.53 0.81
C ASP A 77 4.67 23.62 -0.24
N GLY A 78 4.29 22.32 -0.27
CA GLY A 78 4.85 21.38 -1.24
C GLY A 78 4.36 19.97 -1.09
N ILE A 79 4.80 19.11 -2.01
CA ILE A 79 4.67 17.64 -1.93
C ILE A 79 5.97 17.05 -2.44
N ARG A 80 6.70 16.35 -1.60
CA ARG A 80 7.93 15.63 -1.96
C ARG A 80 7.71 14.12 -2.02
N VAL A 81 6.78 13.60 -1.21
CA VAL A 81 6.46 12.18 -1.14
C VAL A 81 4.94 12.00 -1.23
N LEU A 82 4.49 11.14 -2.12
CA LEU A 82 3.10 10.68 -2.19
C LEU A 82 3.07 9.17 -1.96
N VAL A 83 2.36 8.73 -0.91
CA VAL A 83 2.11 7.30 -0.65
C VAL A 83 0.63 7.00 -0.89
N ASN A 84 0.35 6.32 -1.99
CA ASN A 84 -0.97 5.79 -2.31
C ASN A 84 -1.13 4.42 -1.64
N ASN A 85 -1.74 4.41 -0.45
CA ASN A 85 -1.96 3.18 0.32
C ASN A 85 -3.43 2.79 0.43
N ALA A 86 -4.36 3.70 0.16
CA ALA A 86 -5.80 3.38 0.23
C ALA A 86 -6.16 2.16 -0.60
N GLY A 87 -6.95 1.27 -0.02
CA GLY A 87 -7.37 0.06 -0.69
C GLY A 87 -8.24 -0.85 0.17
N LEU A 88 -9.05 -1.66 -0.50
CA LEU A 88 -10.00 -2.57 0.10
C LEU A 88 -9.79 -3.99 -0.46
N GLY A 89 -9.58 -4.96 0.44
CA GLY A 89 -9.54 -6.39 0.11
C GLY A 89 -10.90 -7.07 0.26
N ASN A 90 -10.91 -8.41 0.24
CA ASN A 90 -12.10 -9.25 0.45
C ASN A 90 -13.19 -9.09 -0.61
N CYS A 91 -12.82 -9.05 -1.89
CA CYS A 91 -13.80 -9.05 -2.96
C CYS A 91 -14.55 -10.40 -3.04
N PRO A 92 -15.77 -10.42 -3.58
CA PRO A 92 -16.50 -11.64 -3.84
C PRO A 92 -15.81 -12.53 -4.89
N PRO A 93 -16.19 -13.82 -4.99
CA PRO A 93 -15.77 -14.66 -6.10
C PRO A 93 -16.19 -14.07 -7.43
N PHE A 94 -15.46 -14.38 -8.51
CA PHE A 94 -15.70 -13.81 -9.83
C PHE A 94 -17.17 -13.95 -10.30
N HIS A 95 -17.75 -15.14 -10.14
CA HIS A 95 -19.13 -15.43 -10.57
C HIS A 95 -20.22 -14.77 -9.69
N GLU A 96 -19.86 -14.22 -8.55
CA GLU A 96 -20.75 -13.47 -7.65
C GLU A 96 -20.50 -11.94 -7.73
N THR A 97 -19.51 -11.51 -8.51
CA THR A 97 -19.16 -10.09 -8.60
C THR A 97 -20.18 -9.33 -9.42
N THR A 98 -20.86 -8.39 -8.80
CA THR A 98 -21.76 -7.44 -9.46
C THR A 98 -20.99 -6.26 -10.05
N GLU A 99 -21.61 -5.51 -10.96
CA GLU A 99 -21.03 -4.27 -11.49
C GLU A 99 -20.76 -3.24 -10.38
N ALA A 100 -21.65 -3.15 -9.40
CA ALA A 100 -21.48 -2.24 -8.25
C ALA A 100 -20.24 -2.60 -7.42
N GLU A 101 -20.02 -3.89 -7.16
CA GLU A 101 -18.82 -4.36 -6.46
C GLU A 101 -17.57 -4.15 -7.31
N TYR A 102 -17.63 -4.46 -8.61
CA TYR A 102 -16.52 -4.14 -9.51
C TYR A 102 -16.12 -2.68 -9.40
N ARG A 103 -17.07 -1.74 -9.54
CA ARG A 103 -16.83 -0.30 -9.41
C ARG A 103 -16.24 0.06 -8.07
N LYS A 104 -16.81 -0.43 -6.96
CA LYS A 104 -16.31 -0.18 -5.61
C LYS A 104 -14.82 -0.54 -5.46
N TYR A 105 -14.42 -1.75 -5.91
CA TYR A 105 -13.04 -2.19 -5.80
C TYR A 105 -12.12 -1.48 -6.79
N ALA A 106 -12.57 -1.19 -8.01
CA ALA A 106 -11.81 -0.45 -9.00
C ALA A 106 -11.58 1.00 -8.55
N ASP A 107 -12.61 1.67 -8.02
CA ASP A 107 -12.51 3.07 -7.59
C ASP A 107 -11.51 3.24 -6.45
N ILE A 108 -11.57 2.42 -5.41
CA ILE A 108 -10.69 2.59 -4.25
C ILE A 108 -9.26 2.05 -4.49
N ASN A 109 -9.11 0.90 -5.18
CA ASN A 109 -7.81 0.26 -5.32
C ASN A 109 -7.00 0.75 -6.52
N GLN A 110 -7.63 1.36 -7.53
CA GLN A 110 -6.96 1.76 -8.76
C GLN A 110 -7.23 3.22 -9.12
N LYS A 111 -8.48 3.63 -9.31
CA LYS A 111 -8.84 4.99 -9.72
C LYS A 111 -8.37 6.05 -8.73
N ALA A 112 -8.54 5.83 -7.42
CA ALA A 112 -8.07 6.77 -6.40
C ALA A 112 -6.56 7.01 -6.51
N THR A 113 -5.76 5.93 -6.64
CA THR A 113 -4.30 6.02 -6.87
C THR A 113 -3.98 6.86 -8.09
N PHE A 114 -4.65 6.62 -9.21
CA PHE A 114 -4.44 7.36 -10.46
C PHE A 114 -4.78 8.85 -10.29
N MET A 115 -5.95 9.15 -9.76
CA MET A 115 -6.46 10.52 -9.67
C MET A 115 -5.69 11.38 -8.65
N ILE A 116 -5.29 10.82 -7.50
CA ILE A 116 -4.48 11.55 -6.52
C ILE A 116 -3.08 11.81 -7.07
N THR A 117 -2.48 10.85 -7.77
CA THR A 117 -1.17 11.04 -8.40
C THR A 117 -1.24 12.11 -9.48
N LEU A 118 -2.28 12.10 -10.32
CA LEU A 118 -2.51 13.11 -11.35
C LEU A 118 -2.65 14.51 -10.73
N ALA A 119 -3.43 14.66 -9.66
CA ALA A 119 -3.60 15.94 -8.96
C ALA A 119 -2.29 16.43 -8.31
N ALA A 120 -1.48 15.53 -7.77
CA ALA A 120 -0.22 15.84 -7.11
C ALA A 120 0.94 16.11 -8.10
N LEU A 121 0.82 15.69 -9.35
CA LEU A 121 1.89 15.70 -10.35
C LEU A 121 2.58 17.06 -10.52
N PRO A 122 1.87 18.21 -10.61
CA PRO A 122 2.55 19.51 -10.71
C PRO A 122 3.44 19.84 -9.51
N ALA A 123 3.04 19.44 -8.30
CA ALA A 123 3.84 19.66 -7.09
C ALA A 123 5.03 18.70 -7.01
N LEU A 124 4.82 17.44 -7.40
CA LEU A 124 5.87 16.42 -7.48
C LEU A 124 6.93 16.78 -8.52
N THR A 125 6.55 17.35 -9.66
CA THR A 125 7.49 17.84 -10.69
C THR A 125 8.37 18.97 -10.13
N ARG A 126 7.78 19.97 -9.48
CA ARG A 126 8.53 21.07 -8.86
C ARG A 126 9.53 20.59 -7.81
N SER A 127 9.15 19.60 -7.03
CA SER A 127 9.98 19.08 -5.94
C SER A 127 10.95 17.98 -6.38
N LYS A 128 10.85 17.46 -7.61
CA LYS A 128 11.48 16.20 -8.07
C LYS A 128 11.13 15.05 -7.13
N GLY A 129 9.84 14.89 -6.88
CA GLY A 129 9.27 14.07 -5.81
C GLY A 129 9.32 12.56 -6.03
N VAL A 130 8.72 11.85 -5.10
CA VAL A 130 8.61 10.38 -5.13
C VAL A 130 7.17 9.97 -4.96
N VAL A 131 6.71 9.03 -5.80
CA VAL A 131 5.43 8.32 -5.64
C VAL A 131 5.72 6.89 -5.21
N LEU A 132 5.07 6.47 -4.14
CA LEU A 132 5.06 5.09 -3.68
C LEU A 132 3.62 4.56 -3.70
N ASN A 133 3.40 3.52 -4.48
CA ASN A 133 2.11 2.84 -4.56
C ASN A 133 2.13 1.56 -3.74
N ILE A 134 1.11 1.35 -2.89
CA ILE A 134 0.94 0.07 -2.20
C ILE A 134 0.07 -0.82 -3.08
N ALA A 135 0.74 -1.72 -3.80
CA ALA A 135 0.13 -2.76 -4.62
C ALA A 135 -0.27 -3.98 -3.77
N SER A 136 0.04 -5.19 -4.22
CA SER A 136 -0.16 -6.46 -3.50
C SER A 136 0.59 -7.57 -4.24
N THR A 137 1.00 -8.62 -3.54
CA THR A 137 1.43 -9.88 -4.17
C THR A 137 0.34 -10.44 -5.09
N LEU A 138 -0.94 -10.17 -4.80
CA LEU A 138 -2.07 -10.57 -5.66
C LEU A 138 -2.16 -9.78 -6.98
N GLY A 139 -1.39 -8.72 -7.15
CA GLY A 139 -1.15 -8.07 -8.44
C GLY A 139 0.00 -8.69 -9.24
N LEU A 140 0.79 -9.59 -8.61
CA LEU A 140 1.91 -10.30 -9.23
C LEU A 140 1.54 -11.74 -9.61
N VAL A 141 0.75 -12.41 -8.76
CA VAL A 141 0.35 -13.80 -8.94
C VAL A 141 -1.15 -13.97 -8.77
N GLY A 142 -1.73 -15.00 -9.41
CA GLY A 142 -3.14 -15.33 -9.28
C GLY A 142 -3.45 -15.93 -7.91
N TYR A 143 -4.63 -15.56 -7.36
CA TYR A 143 -5.15 -16.12 -6.12
C TYR A 143 -6.66 -16.34 -6.21
N ARG A 144 -7.14 -17.44 -5.63
CA ARG A 144 -8.56 -17.79 -5.69
C ARG A 144 -9.43 -16.71 -5.06
N ARG A 145 -10.58 -16.41 -5.70
CA ARG A 145 -11.63 -15.49 -5.20
C ARG A 145 -11.15 -14.05 -4.99
N GLN A 146 -10.21 -13.57 -5.82
CA GLN A 146 -9.64 -12.22 -5.70
C GLN A 146 -9.55 -11.49 -7.06
N ALA A 147 -10.42 -11.83 -8.02
CA ALA A 147 -10.29 -11.37 -9.41
C ALA A 147 -10.25 -9.84 -9.53
N VAL A 148 -11.25 -9.13 -9.00
CA VAL A 148 -11.35 -7.67 -9.10
C VAL A 148 -10.19 -6.98 -8.35
N TYR A 149 -9.86 -7.49 -7.17
CA TYR A 149 -8.76 -6.95 -6.38
C TYR A 149 -7.40 -7.15 -7.08
N SER A 150 -7.13 -8.37 -7.56
CA SER A 150 -5.90 -8.71 -8.28
C SER A 150 -5.74 -7.86 -9.55
N MET A 151 -6.83 -7.71 -10.32
CA MET A 151 -6.86 -6.86 -11.52
C MET A 151 -6.54 -5.39 -11.17
N ALA A 152 -7.16 -4.83 -10.13
CA ALA A 152 -6.90 -3.45 -9.71
C ALA A 152 -5.46 -3.26 -9.26
N LYS A 153 -4.90 -4.19 -8.47
CA LYS A 153 -3.51 -4.12 -7.99
C LYS A 153 -2.48 -4.37 -9.10
N ALA A 154 -2.79 -5.21 -10.09
CA ALA A 154 -1.99 -5.34 -11.32
C ALA A 154 -2.02 -4.03 -12.14
N GLY A 155 -3.16 -3.35 -12.21
CA GLY A 155 -3.27 -2.02 -12.83
C GLY A 155 -2.39 -0.97 -12.14
N VAL A 156 -2.31 -0.98 -10.81
CA VAL A 156 -1.39 -0.10 -10.05
C VAL A 156 0.07 -0.40 -10.37
N ILE A 157 0.44 -1.67 -10.56
CA ILE A 157 1.78 -2.08 -10.98
C ILE A 157 2.08 -1.54 -12.41
N GLY A 158 1.13 -1.67 -13.33
CA GLY A 158 1.24 -1.11 -14.68
C GLY A 158 1.42 0.41 -14.66
N LEU A 159 0.59 1.11 -13.89
CA LEU A 159 0.67 2.56 -13.69
C LEU A 159 2.04 2.97 -13.12
N THR A 160 2.56 2.25 -12.13
CA THR A 160 3.87 2.52 -11.52
C THR A 160 4.99 2.52 -12.55
N ARG A 161 5.02 1.51 -13.41
CA ARG A 161 6.04 1.37 -14.47
C ARG A 161 5.93 2.46 -15.53
N ASN A 162 4.70 2.77 -15.95
CA ASN A 162 4.46 3.80 -16.95
C ASN A 162 4.86 5.19 -16.43
N LEU A 163 4.39 5.58 -15.24
CA LEU A 163 4.75 6.88 -14.66
C LEU A 163 6.26 7.01 -14.39
N ALA A 164 6.94 5.92 -14.04
CA ALA A 164 8.39 5.92 -13.90
C ALA A 164 9.10 6.22 -15.23
N ALA A 165 8.59 5.66 -16.35
CA ALA A 165 9.13 5.95 -17.67
C ALA A 165 8.84 7.37 -18.14
N ASP A 166 7.61 7.87 -17.88
CA ASP A 166 7.17 9.18 -18.37
C ASP A 166 7.82 10.37 -17.64
N TYR A 167 8.23 10.18 -16.36
CA TYR A 167 8.62 11.32 -15.50
C TYR A 167 10.01 11.19 -14.86
N ALA A 168 10.79 10.16 -15.21
CA ALA A 168 12.15 10.00 -14.68
C ALA A 168 13.10 11.15 -15.09
N ASP A 169 12.97 11.65 -16.30
CA ASP A 169 13.75 12.79 -16.83
C ASP A 169 13.44 14.12 -16.11
N GLN A 170 12.24 14.21 -15.50
CA GLN A 170 11.83 15.32 -14.64
C GLN A 170 12.28 15.13 -13.18
N GLY A 171 12.99 14.05 -12.89
CA GLY A 171 13.52 13.73 -11.56
C GLY A 171 12.48 13.10 -10.62
N ILE A 172 11.32 12.66 -11.11
CA ILE A 172 10.32 11.97 -10.31
C ILE A 172 10.64 10.47 -10.32
N ARG A 173 10.63 9.85 -9.13
CA ARG A 173 10.73 8.39 -9.00
C ARG A 173 9.36 7.82 -8.64
N VAL A 174 8.98 6.73 -9.26
CA VAL A 174 7.71 6.04 -8.99
C VAL A 174 7.98 4.56 -8.78
N ASN A 175 7.66 4.05 -7.60
CA ASN A 175 7.84 2.65 -7.24
C ASN A 175 6.59 2.08 -6.58
N ALA A 176 6.52 0.76 -6.48
CA ALA A 176 5.48 0.08 -5.73
C ALA A 176 6.07 -0.90 -4.70
N ILE A 177 5.34 -1.10 -3.61
CA ILE A 177 5.52 -2.25 -2.74
C ILE A 177 4.37 -3.22 -3.02
N ALA A 178 4.66 -4.50 -3.09
CA ALA A 178 3.68 -5.58 -3.15
C ALA A 178 3.72 -6.36 -1.82
N PRO A 179 2.91 -5.96 -0.81
CA PRO A 179 2.86 -6.68 0.45
C PRO A 179 2.28 -8.08 0.27
N GLY A 180 2.79 -9.04 1.02
CA GLY A 180 2.13 -10.30 1.30
C GLY A 180 1.02 -10.12 2.34
N ILE A 181 0.82 -11.14 3.19
CA ILE A 181 -0.15 -11.03 4.26
C ILE A 181 0.46 -10.29 5.43
N ILE A 182 -0.14 -9.16 5.76
CA ILE A 182 0.29 -8.28 6.84
C ILE A 182 -0.77 -8.28 7.94
N ALA A 183 -0.34 -8.39 9.19
CA ALA A 183 -1.21 -8.32 10.37
C ALA A 183 -1.70 -6.89 10.58
N THR A 184 -2.90 -6.61 10.09
CA THR A 184 -3.58 -5.32 10.17
C THR A 184 -5.00 -5.51 10.70
N PRO A 185 -5.72 -4.46 11.12
CA PRO A 185 -7.14 -4.57 11.47
C PRO A 185 -7.98 -5.21 10.36
N GLN A 186 -7.68 -4.93 9.09
CA GLN A 186 -8.36 -5.51 7.93
C GLN A 186 -8.18 -7.04 7.81
N THR A 187 -7.06 -7.59 8.26
CA THR A 187 -6.72 -9.02 8.16
C THR A 187 -6.93 -9.76 9.47
N ALA A 188 -7.05 -9.08 10.61
CA ALA A 188 -7.08 -9.67 11.95
C ALA A 188 -8.15 -10.75 12.11
N GLY A 189 -9.38 -10.50 11.69
CA GLY A 189 -10.48 -11.46 11.79
C GLY A 189 -10.21 -12.77 11.02
N ARG A 190 -9.47 -12.70 9.92
CA ARG A 190 -9.08 -13.88 9.12
C ARG A 190 -7.88 -14.59 9.70
N LEU A 191 -6.86 -13.85 10.15
CA LEU A 191 -5.67 -14.41 10.77
C LEU A 191 -5.99 -15.25 12.02
N ASN A 192 -7.09 -14.93 12.70
CA ASN A 192 -7.57 -15.68 13.85
C ASN A 192 -8.29 -17.01 13.49
N THR A 193 -8.53 -17.29 12.22
CA THR A 193 -9.10 -18.57 11.79
C THR A 193 -7.98 -19.56 11.48
N ALA A 194 -8.06 -20.78 12.07
CA ALA A 194 -7.04 -21.82 11.87
C ALA A 194 -6.82 -22.13 10.38
N ARG A 195 -7.91 -22.18 9.60
CA ARG A 195 -7.84 -22.44 8.15
C ARG A 195 -7.04 -21.38 7.41
N PHE A 196 -7.31 -20.08 7.66
CA PHE A 196 -6.61 -19.00 6.98
C PHE A 196 -5.16 -18.93 7.43
N HIS A 197 -4.92 -19.07 8.74
CA HIS A 197 -3.57 -19.11 9.30
C HIS A 197 -2.74 -20.25 8.68
N ALA A 198 -3.25 -21.47 8.67
CA ALA A 198 -2.55 -22.62 8.09
C ALA A 198 -2.30 -22.44 6.58
N THR A 199 -3.32 -22.00 5.82
CA THR A 199 -3.20 -21.89 4.36
C THR A 199 -2.23 -20.78 3.95
N ILE A 200 -2.26 -19.64 4.64
CA ILE A 200 -1.53 -18.45 4.20
C ILE A 200 -0.15 -18.39 4.84
N VAL A 201 -0.07 -18.59 6.15
CA VAL A 201 1.23 -18.61 6.85
C VAL A 201 2.02 -19.85 6.45
N GLY A 202 1.34 -20.98 6.22
CA GLY A 202 1.98 -22.21 5.75
C GLY A 202 2.56 -22.14 4.33
N THR A 203 2.15 -21.16 3.51
CA THR A 203 2.73 -20.90 2.18
C THR A 203 3.72 -19.75 2.15
N THR A 204 4.00 -19.12 3.30
CA THR A 204 4.99 -18.06 3.44
C THR A 204 6.28 -18.63 4.02
N PRO A 205 7.42 -18.61 3.33
CA PRO A 205 8.69 -19.18 3.81
C PRO A 205 9.12 -18.70 5.21
N MET A 206 8.86 -17.43 5.54
CA MET A 206 9.14 -16.91 6.89
C MET A 206 8.17 -17.39 7.97
N GLY A 207 7.14 -18.21 7.64
CA GLY A 207 6.25 -18.88 8.56
C GLY A 207 5.32 -17.98 9.39
N ARG A 208 5.15 -16.71 9.02
CA ARG A 208 4.32 -15.76 9.75
C ARG A 208 3.78 -14.66 8.84
N PRO A 209 2.71 -13.95 9.24
CA PRO A 209 2.34 -12.70 8.60
C PRO A 209 3.42 -11.64 8.86
N GLY A 210 3.55 -10.70 7.92
CA GLY A 210 4.36 -9.50 8.11
C GLY A 210 3.69 -8.52 9.09
N ARG A 211 4.45 -7.58 9.61
CA ARG A 211 3.96 -6.47 10.42
C ARG A 211 3.90 -5.19 9.57
N PRO A 212 3.00 -4.24 9.87
CA PRO A 212 2.94 -2.96 9.18
C PRO A 212 4.27 -2.21 9.16
N GLU A 213 5.06 -2.31 10.23
CA GLU A 213 6.36 -1.66 10.38
C GLU A 213 7.41 -2.22 9.39
N GLU A 214 7.28 -3.48 8.97
CA GLU A 214 8.16 -4.09 7.97
C GLU A 214 7.89 -3.52 6.57
N ILE A 215 6.62 -3.19 6.27
CA ILE A 215 6.26 -2.43 5.07
C ILE A 215 6.74 -0.98 5.17
N ALA A 216 6.59 -0.34 6.33
CA ALA A 216 7.03 1.03 6.56
C ALA A 216 8.56 1.19 6.40
N GLY A 217 9.34 0.17 6.78
CA GLY A 217 10.78 0.13 6.55
C GLY A 217 11.15 0.18 5.07
N ALA A 218 10.50 -0.67 4.26
CA ALA A 218 10.68 -0.69 2.81
C ALA A 218 10.18 0.61 2.15
N ALA A 219 9.05 1.15 2.62
CA ALA A 219 8.50 2.42 2.16
C ALA A 219 9.47 3.58 2.43
N ALA A 220 10.04 3.65 3.62
CA ALA A 220 11.02 4.67 3.98
C ALA A 220 12.28 4.57 3.11
N PHE A 221 12.76 3.37 2.77
CA PHE A 221 13.86 3.19 1.80
C PHE A 221 13.47 3.74 0.43
N LEU A 222 12.38 3.26 -0.17
CA LEU A 222 11.99 3.63 -1.53
C LEU A 222 11.66 5.12 -1.68
N CYS A 223 11.17 5.77 -0.62
CA CYS A 223 10.87 7.20 -0.59
C CYS A 223 12.10 8.08 -0.33
N SER A 224 13.20 7.53 0.19
CA SER A 224 14.41 8.28 0.54
C SER A 224 15.38 8.46 -0.64
N ASP A 225 16.43 9.25 -0.43
CA ASP A 225 17.52 9.40 -1.39
C ASP A 225 18.40 8.16 -1.50
N ASP A 226 18.35 7.23 -0.52
CA ASP A 226 19.00 5.92 -0.59
C ASP A 226 18.53 5.09 -1.80
N ALA A 227 17.30 5.34 -2.28
CA ALA A 227 16.74 4.75 -3.49
C ALA A 227 16.88 5.67 -4.74
N GLY A 228 17.89 6.55 -4.77
CA GLY A 228 18.05 7.58 -5.81
C GLY A 228 18.13 7.04 -7.25
N PHE A 229 18.52 5.79 -7.46
CA PHE A 229 18.56 5.14 -8.77
C PHE A 229 17.53 4.00 -8.92
N VAL A 230 16.49 4.01 -8.06
CA VAL A 230 15.40 3.02 -8.08
C VAL A 230 14.12 3.69 -8.52
N THR A 231 13.63 3.34 -9.72
CA THR A 231 12.32 3.76 -10.25
C THR A 231 11.70 2.65 -11.10
N GLY A 232 10.38 2.61 -11.20
CA GLY A 232 9.63 1.59 -11.94
C GLY A 232 9.60 0.21 -11.28
N GLN A 233 10.14 0.06 -10.07
CA GLN A 233 10.27 -1.22 -9.40
C GLN A 233 9.03 -1.57 -8.59
N VAL A 234 8.79 -2.88 -8.48
CA VAL A 234 7.77 -3.48 -7.60
C VAL A 234 8.49 -4.36 -6.61
N LEU A 235 8.65 -3.88 -5.39
CA LEU A 235 9.32 -4.61 -4.33
C LEU A 235 8.31 -5.50 -3.58
N ALA A 236 8.41 -6.82 -3.75
CA ALA A 236 7.66 -7.75 -2.93
C ALA A 236 8.20 -7.73 -1.50
N VAL A 237 7.31 -7.50 -0.52
CA VAL A 237 7.61 -7.55 0.93
C VAL A 237 6.60 -8.53 1.53
N ASP A 238 6.89 -9.81 1.37
CA ASP A 238 5.92 -10.89 1.49
C ASP A 238 6.44 -12.14 2.22
N GLY A 239 7.60 -12.06 2.84
CA GLY A 239 8.24 -13.19 3.54
C GLY A 239 8.64 -14.34 2.62
N GLY A 240 8.85 -14.06 1.32
CA GLY A 240 9.25 -15.04 0.30
C GLY A 240 8.08 -15.73 -0.40
N GLN A 241 6.83 -15.31 -0.15
CA GLN A 241 5.64 -15.96 -0.68
C GLN A 241 5.62 -16.06 -2.22
N THR A 242 6.05 -15.02 -2.92
CA THR A 242 6.01 -14.98 -4.39
C THR A 242 7.32 -15.38 -5.06
N SER A 243 8.41 -15.53 -4.30
CA SER A 243 9.74 -15.85 -4.82
C SER A 243 10.06 -17.35 -4.82
N SER A 244 9.19 -18.18 -4.25
CA SER A 244 9.42 -19.61 -4.10
C SER A 244 8.11 -20.41 -4.26
N ALA A 245 8.24 -21.69 -4.64
CA ALA A 245 7.15 -22.67 -4.61
C ALA A 245 7.08 -23.34 -3.22
N TYR A 246 7.17 -22.55 -2.15
CA TYR A 246 7.22 -23.07 -0.79
C TYR A 246 5.88 -23.63 -0.32
N ILE A 247 5.93 -24.82 0.24
CA ILE A 247 4.85 -25.46 1.00
C ILE A 247 5.47 -25.91 2.33
N SER A 248 4.90 -25.51 3.46
CA SER A 248 5.45 -25.91 4.76
C SER A 248 5.32 -27.40 4.99
N GLU A 249 6.30 -28.02 5.66
CA GLU A 249 6.28 -29.43 6.06
C GLU A 249 4.99 -29.78 6.82
N ALA A 250 4.48 -28.85 7.64
CA ALA A 250 3.24 -29.05 8.37
C ALA A 250 2.01 -29.23 7.45
N LEU A 251 1.95 -28.51 6.32
CA LEU A 251 0.89 -28.68 5.32
C LEU A 251 1.05 -30.00 4.57
N VAL A 252 2.28 -30.38 4.22
CA VAL A 252 2.59 -31.66 3.59
C VAL A 252 2.17 -32.80 4.52
N GLN A 253 2.58 -32.77 5.78
CA GLN A 253 2.26 -33.80 6.76
C GLN A 253 0.75 -33.92 7.00
N CYS A 254 0.06 -32.78 7.13
CA CYS A 254 -1.40 -32.76 7.27
C CYS A 254 -2.11 -33.41 6.08
N TRP A 255 -1.59 -33.25 4.86
CA TRP A 255 -2.14 -33.86 3.66
C TRP A 255 -1.85 -35.40 3.65
N VAL A 256 -0.63 -35.82 4.00
CA VAL A 256 -0.21 -37.21 4.10
C VAL A 256 -1.07 -37.95 5.14
N ASP A 257 -1.25 -37.35 6.32
CA ASP A 257 -2.06 -37.94 7.41
C ASP A 257 -3.54 -38.12 7.03
N ALA A 258 -4.05 -37.21 6.20
CA ALA A 258 -5.42 -37.28 5.68
C ALA A 258 -5.60 -38.27 4.52
N HIS A 259 -4.49 -38.76 3.92
CA HIS A 259 -4.50 -39.69 2.77
C HIS A 259 -3.43 -40.78 2.89
N PRO A 260 -3.50 -41.64 3.93
CA PRO A 260 -2.44 -42.61 4.23
C PRO A 260 -2.21 -43.65 3.12
N ASP A 261 -3.20 -43.83 2.24
CA ASP A 261 -3.17 -44.83 1.15
C ASP A 261 -2.80 -44.23 -0.24
N ARG A 262 -2.27 -43.01 -0.31
CA ARG A 262 -1.91 -42.34 -1.57
C ARG A 262 -0.42 -42.02 -1.69
#